data_2104c0a68efff7a4bab72ee42c87ab09
#
_entry.id   2104c0a68efff7a4bab72ee42c87ab09
#
_cell.length_a   1.000
_cell.length_b   1.000
_cell.length_c   1.000
_cell.angle_alpha   90.00
_cell.angle_beta   90.00
_cell.angle_gamma   90.00
#
_symmetry.space_group_name_H-M   'P 1'
#
loop_
_entity.id
_entity.type
_entity.pdbx_description
1 polymer ?
#
loop_
_entity_poly.entity_id
_entity_poly.type
_entity_poly.pdbx_seq_one_letter_code
_entity_poly.pdbx_strand_id
1 'polypeptide(L)'
;LSDIAYRCNIVCVQDGIMIDYSSGHITSEEARELIDFLNDKLGSEDIVFHSGVSYRHLLVHTNGSESLKCTPPHDITDKEYKEFLPSGDSEDIIRDLMAKSRLILEDHPVNKKRIANNKRPGNMIWPWGQGKTPIMPTFSEKYGLTGSVISAVDLIKGIGFYAGLD
;
A
#
# COMPACT_ATOMS: atom_id res chain seq x y z
N LEU A 1 -5.30 15.07 -13.84
CA LEU A 1 -4.76 14.19 -12.79
C LEU A 1 -5.90 13.45 -12.13
N SER A 2 -6.23 12.28 -12.71
CA SER A 2 -7.35 11.43 -12.30
C SER A 2 -6.88 10.18 -11.54
N ASP A 3 -5.58 10.08 -11.28
CA ASP A 3 -4.95 8.93 -10.66
C ASP A 3 -5.23 8.90 -9.16
N ILE A 4 -5.56 7.73 -8.67
CA ILE A 4 -5.78 7.47 -7.26
C ILE A 4 -4.57 6.69 -6.73
N ALA A 5 -3.90 7.27 -5.73
CA ALA A 5 -2.84 6.58 -5.00
C ALA A 5 -3.42 5.94 -3.73
N TYR A 6 -3.15 4.66 -3.53
CA TYR A 6 -3.47 3.91 -2.31
C TYR A 6 -2.18 3.65 -1.54
N ARG A 7 -2.21 3.77 -0.24
CA ARG A 7 -1.25 3.06 0.59
C ARG A 7 -1.48 1.56 0.38
N CYS A 8 -0.43 0.82 0.15
CA CYS A 8 -0.51 -0.60 -0.13
C CYS A 8 0.41 -1.36 0.82
N ASN A 9 -0.16 -1.98 1.84
CA ASN A 9 0.63 -2.82 2.73
C ASN A 9 0.80 -4.21 2.11
N ILE A 10 1.98 -4.82 2.31
CA ILE A 10 2.10 -6.28 2.25
C ILE A 10 1.78 -6.82 3.64
N VAL A 11 0.78 -7.67 3.72
CA VAL A 11 0.24 -8.20 4.98
C VAL A 11 0.41 -9.73 5.06
N CYS A 12 0.34 -10.26 6.28
CA CYS A 12 0.25 -11.69 6.54
C CYS A 12 -1.19 -12.06 6.87
N VAL A 13 -1.80 -12.92 6.06
CA VAL A 13 -3.11 -13.51 6.34
C VAL A 13 -3.00 -15.02 6.41
N GLN A 14 -3.74 -15.65 7.31
CA GLN A 14 -3.81 -17.10 7.47
C GLN A 14 -5.23 -17.50 7.89
N ASP A 15 -5.76 -18.56 7.29
CA ASP A 15 -7.09 -19.13 7.60
C ASP A 15 -8.23 -18.09 7.62
N GLY A 16 -8.14 -17.08 6.74
CA GLY A 16 -9.12 -15.99 6.65
C GLY A 16 -8.91 -14.85 7.65
N ILE A 17 -7.89 -14.94 8.50
CA ILE A 17 -7.60 -13.96 9.55
C ILE A 17 -6.44 -13.04 9.11
N MET A 18 -6.53 -11.74 9.42
CA MET A 18 -5.42 -10.79 9.34
C MET A 18 -4.47 -11.03 10.51
N ILE A 19 -3.36 -11.75 10.27
CA ILE A 19 -2.39 -12.10 11.32
C ILE A 19 -1.46 -10.92 11.64
N ASP A 20 -1.05 -10.17 10.60
CA ASP A 20 -0.07 -9.10 10.79
C ASP A 20 -0.08 -8.14 9.60
N TYR A 21 -0.38 -6.88 9.86
CA TYR A 21 -0.39 -5.80 8.87
C TYR A 21 1.01 -5.41 8.37
N SER A 22 2.08 -5.90 9.02
CA SER A 22 3.48 -5.60 8.72
C SER A 22 4.26 -6.81 8.18
N SER A 23 3.62 -7.99 8.09
CA SER A 23 4.27 -9.25 7.71
C SER A 23 5.52 -9.56 8.56
N GLY A 24 5.44 -9.34 9.87
CA GLY A 24 6.55 -9.51 10.80
C GLY A 24 7.69 -8.53 10.52
N HIS A 25 7.36 -7.28 10.23
CA HIS A 25 8.31 -6.24 9.83
C HIS A 25 9.23 -6.72 8.70
N ILE A 26 8.63 -7.17 7.60
CA ILE A 26 9.35 -7.61 6.40
C ILE A 26 10.41 -6.58 5.99
N THR A 27 11.61 -7.03 5.58
CA THR A 27 12.66 -6.10 5.16
C THR A 27 12.29 -5.41 3.85
N SER A 28 12.88 -4.24 3.59
CA SER A 28 12.61 -3.49 2.35
C SER A 28 13.06 -4.26 1.11
N GLU A 29 14.14 -5.05 1.21
CA GLU A 29 14.65 -5.87 0.12
C GLU A 29 13.68 -7.01 -0.22
N GLU A 30 13.24 -7.79 0.80
CA GLU A 30 12.26 -8.86 0.62
C GLU A 30 10.94 -8.33 0.07
N ALA A 31 10.47 -7.21 0.60
CA ALA A 31 9.22 -6.60 0.16
C ALA A 31 9.30 -6.02 -1.25
N ARG A 32 10.44 -5.43 -1.64
CA ARG A 32 10.66 -4.96 -3.00
C ARG A 32 10.55 -6.09 -4.00
N GLU A 33 11.18 -7.24 -3.74
CA GLU A 33 11.10 -8.41 -4.61
C GLU A 33 9.65 -8.88 -4.79
N LEU A 34 8.84 -8.86 -3.73
CA LEU A 34 7.41 -9.20 -3.80
C LEU A 34 6.61 -8.16 -4.61
N ILE A 35 6.86 -6.87 -4.43
CA ILE A 35 6.17 -5.79 -5.14
C ILE A 35 6.54 -5.77 -6.62
N ASP A 36 7.81 -5.95 -6.96
CA ASP A 36 8.27 -6.01 -8.34
C ASP A 36 7.64 -7.21 -9.07
N PHE A 37 7.55 -8.36 -8.39
CA PHE A 37 6.83 -9.53 -8.90
C PHE A 37 5.33 -9.27 -9.08
N LEU A 38 4.68 -8.60 -8.14
CA LEU A 38 3.27 -8.22 -8.28
C LEU A 38 3.06 -7.27 -9.45
N ASN A 39 3.96 -6.30 -9.64
CA ASN A 39 3.87 -5.37 -10.75
C ASN A 39 4.06 -6.08 -12.11
N ASP A 40 4.94 -7.08 -12.19
CA ASP A 40 5.10 -7.91 -13.39
C ASP A 40 3.84 -8.75 -13.70
N LYS A 41 3.18 -9.30 -12.68
CA LYS A 41 2.05 -10.23 -12.84
C LYS A 41 0.69 -9.58 -12.89
N LEU A 42 0.47 -8.49 -12.17
CA LEU A 42 -0.83 -7.85 -11.98
C LEU A 42 -0.84 -6.38 -12.42
N GLY A 43 0.33 -5.80 -12.68
CA GLY A 43 0.46 -4.45 -13.20
C GLY A 43 -0.09 -4.31 -14.63
N SER A 44 -0.54 -3.11 -14.97
CA SER A 44 -1.03 -2.73 -16.29
C SER A 44 -0.78 -1.24 -16.53
N GLU A 45 -1.26 -0.70 -17.66
CA GLU A 45 -1.24 0.75 -17.91
C GLU A 45 -2.03 1.53 -16.86
N ASP A 46 -3.07 0.93 -16.28
CA ASP A 46 -3.93 1.56 -15.27
C ASP A 46 -3.57 1.19 -13.82
N ILE A 47 -2.79 0.14 -13.59
CA ILE A 47 -2.44 -0.38 -12.27
C ILE A 47 -0.94 -0.50 -12.14
N VAL A 48 -0.35 0.32 -11.27
CA VAL A 48 1.10 0.34 -11.03
C VAL A 48 1.41 0.20 -9.55
N PHE A 49 2.28 -0.75 -9.22
CA PHE A 49 2.79 -0.93 -7.86
C PHE A 49 4.16 -0.27 -7.71
N HIS A 50 4.35 0.51 -6.65
CA HIS A 50 5.61 1.15 -6.31
C HIS A 50 6.11 0.64 -4.97
N SER A 51 7.33 0.09 -4.96
CA SER A 51 7.97 -0.37 -3.72
C SER A 51 8.36 0.81 -2.83
N GLY A 52 8.10 0.66 -1.53
CA GLY A 52 8.47 1.63 -0.49
C GLY A 52 9.32 0.96 0.59
N VAL A 53 9.14 1.38 1.85
CA VAL A 53 9.94 0.92 2.98
C VAL A 53 9.22 -0.17 3.76
N SER A 54 9.90 -1.32 3.96
CA SER A 54 9.37 -2.47 4.69
C SER A 54 8.03 -2.93 4.09
N TYR A 55 6.98 -3.02 4.86
CA TYR A 55 5.64 -3.45 4.44
C TYR A 55 4.80 -2.37 3.75
N ARG A 56 5.30 -1.13 3.64
CA ARG A 56 4.57 0.05 3.14
C ARG A 56 4.94 0.36 1.71
N HIS A 57 3.99 0.28 0.81
CA HIS A 57 4.13 0.50 -0.63
C HIS A 57 3.01 1.41 -1.13
N LEU A 58 3.01 1.70 -2.42
CA LEU A 58 1.92 2.40 -3.10
C LEU A 58 1.35 1.53 -4.22
N LEU A 59 0.05 1.65 -4.42
CA LEU A 59 -0.68 1.23 -5.60
C LEU A 59 -1.26 2.49 -6.25
N VAL A 60 -0.98 2.69 -7.53
CA VAL A 60 -1.60 3.77 -8.31
C VAL A 60 -2.61 3.14 -9.27
N HIS A 61 -3.84 3.67 -9.26
CA HIS A 61 -4.90 3.27 -10.16
C HIS A 61 -5.32 4.48 -11.00
N THR A 62 -4.97 4.47 -12.28
CA THR A 62 -5.33 5.51 -13.25
C THR A 62 -6.85 5.53 -13.45
N ASN A 63 -7.46 6.71 -13.34
CA ASN A 63 -8.91 6.88 -13.38
C ASN A 63 -9.70 6.09 -12.33
N GLY A 64 -9.09 5.74 -11.20
CA GLY A 64 -9.75 5.11 -10.07
C GLY A 64 -10.75 6.02 -9.36
N SER A 65 -11.44 5.49 -8.34
CA SER A 65 -12.42 6.24 -7.55
C SER A 65 -11.90 6.54 -6.14
N GLU A 66 -12.10 7.78 -5.67
CA GLU A 66 -11.85 8.16 -4.27
C GLU A 66 -12.93 7.66 -3.32
N SER A 67 -14.12 7.31 -3.84
CA SER A 67 -15.28 6.97 -3.01
C SER A 67 -15.24 5.54 -2.45
N LEU A 68 -14.22 4.74 -2.83
CA LEU A 68 -14.00 3.41 -2.27
C LEU A 68 -13.74 3.49 -0.75
N LYS A 69 -14.49 2.73 0.02
CA LYS A 69 -14.30 2.62 1.47
C LYS A 69 -13.29 1.52 1.76
N CYS A 70 -12.18 1.87 2.38
CA CYS A 70 -11.12 0.94 2.77
C CYS A 70 -10.87 1.02 4.27
N THR A 71 -10.63 -0.13 4.88
CA THR A 71 -10.28 -0.23 6.31
C THR A 71 -8.77 -0.33 6.47
N PRO A 72 -8.14 0.44 7.38
CA PRO A 72 -6.71 0.28 7.68
C PRO A 72 -6.40 -1.13 8.20
N PRO A 73 -5.35 -1.82 7.71
CA PRO A 73 -5.10 -3.21 8.09
C PRO A 73 -4.69 -3.38 9.56
N HIS A 74 -4.18 -2.34 10.21
CA HIS A 74 -3.83 -2.38 11.63
C HIS A 74 -5.05 -2.34 12.57
N ASP A 75 -6.23 -1.94 12.08
CA ASP A 75 -7.47 -1.93 12.86
C ASP A 75 -8.18 -3.29 12.88
N ILE A 76 -7.72 -4.21 12.03
CA ILE A 76 -8.35 -5.52 11.83
C ILE A 76 -7.43 -6.71 12.14
N THR A 77 -6.32 -6.47 12.83
CA THR A 77 -5.46 -7.56 13.32
C THR A 77 -6.28 -8.51 14.19
N ASP A 78 -6.08 -9.82 13.99
CA ASP A 78 -6.79 -10.93 14.63
C ASP A 78 -8.29 -11.05 14.26
N LYS A 79 -8.76 -10.35 13.20
CA LYS A 79 -10.13 -10.44 12.70
C LYS A 79 -10.20 -11.12 11.34
N GLU A 80 -11.38 -11.62 10.99
CA GLU A 80 -11.68 -12.13 9.64
C GLU A 80 -11.60 -11.00 8.62
N TYR A 81 -10.57 -11.01 7.75
CA TYR A 81 -10.31 -9.89 6.84
C TYR A 81 -11.41 -9.71 5.78
N LYS A 82 -12.17 -10.77 5.46
CA LYS A 82 -13.23 -10.71 4.43
C LYS A 82 -14.34 -9.72 4.77
N GLU A 83 -14.61 -9.49 6.04
CA GLU A 83 -15.63 -8.53 6.50
C GLU A 83 -15.21 -7.07 6.26
N PHE A 84 -13.92 -6.83 6.02
CA PHE A 84 -13.31 -5.50 5.89
C PHE A 84 -12.75 -5.23 4.49
N LEU A 85 -13.12 -6.05 3.50
CA LEU A 85 -12.71 -5.82 2.12
C LEU A 85 -13.23 -4.47 1.63
N PRO A 86 -12.48 -3.80 0.74
CA PRO A 86 -12.90 -2.53 0.16
C PRO A 86 -14.32 -2.60 -0.40
N SER A 87 -15.12 -1.54 -0.24
CA SER A 87 -16.51 -1.48 -0.71
C SER A 87 -16.84 -0.13 -1.35
N GLY A 88 -17.65 -0.16 -2.42
CA GLY A 88 -18.03 1.02 -3.20
C GLY A 88 -17.47 1.01 -4.62
N ASP A 89 -17.33 2.18 -5.22
CA ASP A 89 -16.86 2.29 -6.62
C ASP A 89 -15.48 1.68 -6.81
N SER A 90 -15.32 0.88 -7.85
CA SER A 90 -14.08 0.14 -8.18
C SER A 90 -13.71 -0.97 -7.17
N GLU A 91 -14.63 -1.41 -6.32
CA GLU A 91 -14.36 -2.47 -5.34
C GLU A 91 -13.92 -3.78 -6.00
N ASP A 92 -14.52 -4.14 -7.13
CA ASP A 92 -14.22 -5.37 -7.84
C ASP A 92 -12.75 -5.43 -8.30
N ILE A 93 -12.22 -4.31 -8.79
CA ILE A 93 -10.83 -4.22 -9.25
C ILE A 93 -9.87 -4.41 -8.08
N ILE A 94 -10.09 -3.70 -6.99
CA ILE A 94 -9.20 -3.74 -5.83
C ILE A 94 -9.30 -5.10 -5.11
N ARG A 95 -10.51 -5.64 -4.97
CA ARG A 95 -10.72 -7.00 -4.40
C ARG A 95 -10.09 -8.09 -5.26
N ASP A 96 -10.17 -7.99 -6.59
CA ASP A 96 -9.54 -8.92 -7.51
C ASP A 96 -8.00 -8.89 -7.39
N LEU A 97 -7.40 -7.69 -7.32
CA LEU A 97 -5.97 -7.53 -7.08
C LEU A 97 -5.54 -8.14 -5.74
N MET A 98 -6.32 -7.93 -4.67
CA MET A 98 -6.06 -8.53 -3.36
C MET A 98 -6.12 -10.07 -3.42
N ALA A 99 -7.17 -10.62 -4.03
CA ALA A 99 -7.35 -12.05 -4.18
C ALA A 99 -6.25 -12.69 -5.04
N LYS A 100 -5.91 -12.09 -6.18
CA LYS A 100 -4.83 -12.55 -7.06
C LYS A 100 -3.47 -12.48 -6.37
N SER A 101 -3.19 -11.39 -5.66
CA SER A 101 -1.94 -11.27 -4.90
C SER A 101 -1.79 -12.40 -3.89
N ARG A 102 -2.88 -12.76 -3.19
CA ARG A 102 -2.88 -13.87 -2.24
C ARG A 102 -2.48 -15.20 -2.90
N LEU A 103 -3.02 -15.47 -4.09
CA LEU A 103 -2.74 -16.70 -4.82
C LEU A 103 -1.28 -16.78 -5.29
N ILE A 104 -0.74 -15.70 -5.88
CA ILE A 104 0.59 -15.75 -6.48
C ILE A 104 1.73 -15.55 -5.48
N LEU A 105 1.48 -14.86 -4.36
CA LEU A 105 2.48 -14.65 -3.32
C LEU A 105 2.64 -15.84 -2.37
N GLU A 106 1.66 -16.74 -2.28
CA GLU A 106 1.71 -17.87 -1.35
C GLU A 106 2.95 -18.76 -1.60
N ASP A 107 3.23 -19.05 -2.86
CA ASP A 107 4.33 -19.88 -3.29
C ASP A 107 5.61 -19.12 -3.66
N HIS A 108 5.66 -17.82 -3.49
CA HIS A 108 6.81 -17.02 -3.84
C HIS A 108 8.06 -17.41 -3.04
N PRO A 109 9.27 -17.49 -3.66
CA PRO A 109 10.50 -17.93 -2.99
C PRO A 109 10.82 -17.15 -1.70
N VAL A 110 10.59 -15.83 -1.67
CA VAL A 110 10.75 -14.99 -0.47
C VAL A 110 9.88 -15.54 0.66
N ASN A 111 8.60 -15.82 0.41
CA ASN A 111 7.68 -16.31 1.42
C ASN A 111 8.03 -17.72 1.90
N LYS A 112 8.41 -18.62 0.99
CA LYS A 112 8.92 -19.95 1.35
C LYS A 112 10.13 -19.87 2.27
N LYS A 113 11.09 -18.98 1.94
CA LYS A 113 12.27 -18.74 2.78
C LYS A 113 11.90 -18.15 4.15
N ARG A 114 10.94 -17.22 4.19
CA ARG A 114 10.46 -16.63 5.45
C ARG A 114 9.83 -17.68 6.35
N ILE A 115 8.93 -18.50 5.81
CA ILE A 115 8.27 -19.58 6.54
C ILE A 115 9.30 -20.61 7.06
N ALA A 116 10.26 -21.02 6.24
CA ALA A 116 11.32 -21.93 6.64
C ALA A 116 12.20 -21.38 7.79
N ASN A 117 12.25 -20.06 7.95
CA ASN A 117 12.95 -19.37 9.03
C ASN A 117 12.02 -18.90 10.17
N ASN A 118 10.81 -19.48 10.28
CA ASN A 118 9.80 -19.12 11.27
C ASN A 118 9.41 -17.63 11.27
N LYS A 119 9.47 -16.98 10.10
CA LYS A 119 9.03 -15.59 9.90
C LYS A 119 7.65 -15.58 9.23
N ARG A 120 6.84 -14.58 9.55
CA ARG A 120 5.55 -14.35 8.90
C ARG A 120 5.72 -14.02 7.43
N PRO A 121 5.02 -14.67 6.49
CA PRO A 121 5.07 -14.34 5.07
C PRO A 121 4.37 -13.01 4.77
N GLY A 122 4.79 -12.35 3.70
CA GLY A 122 4.04 -11.25 3.09
C GLY A 122 3.18 -11.79 1.95
N ASN A 123 1.99 -12.28 2.25
CA ASN A 123 1.25 -13.16 1.34
C ASN A 123 -0.04 -12.55 0.75
N MET A 124 -0.31 -11.28 1.01
CA MET A 124 -1.40 -10.54 0.36
C MET A 124 -1.11 -9.03 0.39
N ILE A 125 -1.57 -8.30 -0.62
CA ILE A 125 -1.60 -6.84 -0.57
C ILE A 125 -2.87 -6.36 0.15
N TRP A 126 -2.76 -5.18 0.79
CA TRP A 126 -3.88 -4.50 1.42
C TRP A 126 -3.88 -3.01 1.04
N PRO A 127 -4.59 -2.63 -0.04
CA PRO A 127 -4.75 -1.23 -0.43
C PRO A 127 -5.72 -0.49 0.50
N TRP A 128 -5.36 0.74 0.91
CA TRP A 128 -6.17 1.56 1.82
C TRP A 128 -5.71 3.02 1.81
N GLY A 129 -6.48 3.92 2.43
CA GLY A 129 -6.09 5.32 2.61
C GLY A 129 -5.81 6.03 1.29
N GLN A 130 -6.68 5.81 0.31
CA GLN A 130 -6.57 6.35 -1.03
C GLN A 130 -6.86 7.83 -1.11
N GLY A 131 -6.33 8.46 -2.16
CA GLY A 131 -6.61 9.86 -2.48
C GLY A 131 -5.94 10.29 -3.78
N LYS A 132 -6.36 11.46 -4.26
CA LYS A 132 -5.75 12.16 -5.38
C LYS A 132 -4.58 13.02 -4.93
N THR A 133 -3.81 13.48 -5.91
CA THR A 133 -2.83 14.53 -5.70
C THR A 133 -3.49 15.74 -5.03
N PRO A 134 -3.02 16.18 -3.84
CA PRO A 134 -3.58 17.32 -3.16
C PRO A 134 -3.31 18.61 -3.94
N ILE A 135 -4.32 19.47 -4.05
CA ILE A 135 -4.18 20.83 -4.55
C ILE A 135 -4.21 21.75 -3.33
N MET A 136 -3.05 22.32 -2.99
CA MET A 136 -2.91 23.18 -1.83
C MET A 136 -1.95 24.35 -2.15
N PRO A 137 -2.17 25.54 -1.56
CA PRO A 137 -1.23 26.63 -1.72
C PRO A 137 0.11 26.27 -1.07
N THR A 138 1.21 26.71 -1.70
CA THR A 138 2.53 26.55 -1.10
C THR A 138 2.68 27.40 0.17
N PHE A 139 3.65 27.04 0.99
CA PHE A 139 3.95 27.79 2.23
C PHE A 139 4.34 29.25 1.91
N SER A 140 5.06 29.44 0.81
CA SER A 140 5.43 30.78 0.32
C SER A 140 4.22 31.60 -0.12
N GLU A 141 3.28 31.01 -0.87
CA GLU A 141 2.06 31.71 -1.30
C GLU A 141 1.17 32.10 -0.12
N LYS A 142 1.08 31.23 0.89
CA LYS A 142 0.19 31.45 2.03
C LYS A 142 0.76 32.34 3.12
N TYR A 143 2.06 32.26 3.37
CA TYR A 143 2.72 32.91 4.51
C TYR A 143 3.88 33.82 4.14
N GLY A 144 4.28 33.87 2.85
CA GLY A 144 5.45 34.64 2.40
C GLY A 144 6.80 34.08 2.92
N LEU A 145 6.83 32.82 3.33
CA LEU A 145 8.00 32.18 3.93
C LEU A 145 8.45 30.98 3.10
N THR A 146 9.74 30.69 3.14
CA THR A 146 10.35 29.46 2.62
C THR A 146 10.94 28.67 3.78
N GLY A 147 11.16 27.37 3.56
CA GLY A 147 11.72 26.49 4.61
C GLY A 147 11.91 25.07 4.14
N SER A 148 12.27 24.21 5.07
CA SER A 148 12.55 22.79 4.82
C SER A 148 11.75 21.92 5.77
N VAL A 149 11.44 20.67 5.33
CA VAL A 149 10.82 19.65 6.16
C VAL A 149 11.83 18.57 6.54
N ILE A 150 12.06 18.41 7.84
CA ILE A 150 12.89 17.33 8.39
C ILE A 150 11.96 16.29 9.03
N SER A 151 11.85 15.12 8.44
CA SER A 151 11.02 14.03 8.98
C SER A 151 11.55 12.67 8.54
N ALA A 152 11.42 11.66 9.41
CA ALA A 152 11.60 10.25 9.08
C ALA A 152 10.34 9.64 8.43
N VAL A 153 9.20 10.35 8.45
CA VAL A 153 7.90 9.86 7.98
C VAL A 153 7.64 10.39 6.57
N ASP A 154 7.49 9.47 5.60
CA ASP A 154 7.32 9.82 4.19
C ASP A 154 6.05 10.65 3.93
N LEU A 155 4.97 10.40 4.70
CA LEU A 155 3.75 11.22 4.64
C LEU A 155 4.04 12.71 4.91
N ILE A 156 4.84 13.00 5.93
CA ILE A 156 5.20 14.38 6.30
C ILE A 156 6.09 15.01 5.24
N LYS A 157 7.05 14.24 4.69
CA LYS A 157 7.88 14.69 3.55
C LYS A 157 7.00 15.02 2.34
N GLY A 158 6.04 14.16 2.02
CA GLY A 158 5.10 14.38 0.92
C GLY A 158 4.26 15.65 1.11
N ILE A 159 3.76 15.91 2.32
CA ILE A 159 3.04 17.16 2.64
C ILE A 159 3.98 18.37 2.46
N GLY A 160 5.22 18.27 2.94
CA GLY A 160 6.23 19.31 2.75
C GLY A 160 6.49 19.62 1.28
N PHE A 161 6.68 18.56 0.48
CA PHE A 161 6.86 18.70 -0.98
C PHE A 161 5.70 19.46 -1.64
N TYR A 162 4.44 19.08 -1.37
CA TYR A 162 3.27 19.78 -1.91
C TYR A 162 3.09 21.17 -1.34
N ALA A 163 3.60 21.44 -0.14
CA ALA A 163 3.63 22.78 0.45
C ALA A 163 4.79 23.65 -0.11
N GLY A 164 5.61 23.15 -1.05
CA GLY A 164 6.74 23.87 -1.63
C GLY A 164 7.89 24.08 -0.65
N LEU A 165 8.05 23.17 0.32
CA LEU A 165 9.18 23.13 1.25
C LEU A 165 10.23 22.11 0.77
N ASP A 166 11.50 22.38 1.05
CA ASP A 166 12.64 21.50 0.72
C ASP A 166 12.79 20.33 1.73
#